data_cec2dd546b7df2d0aed5b8c5dbba7cd1
#
_entry.id   cec2dd546b7df2d0aed5b8c5dbba7cd1
#
_cell.length_a   1.000
_cell.length_b   1.000
_cell.length_c   1.000
_cell.angle_alpha   90.00
_cell.angle_beta   90.00
_cell.angle_gamma   90.00
#
_symmetry.space_group_name_H-M   'P 1'
#
loop_
_entity.id
_entity.type
_entity.pdbx_description
1 polymer ?
#
loop_
_entity_poly.entity_id
_entity_poly.type
_entity_poly.pdbx_seq_one_letter_code
_entity_poly.pdbx_strand_id
1 'polypeptide(L)'
;MRRLRLLLCVAVLLSSFVASAQTVIEKPNYSVPSKIAPAYFGPNAFSVPDMLDGRTSSELKLELYADFFVGTSTSEVSDDVTCDAFAKLTIPLFTPKVNLTVWMPVYEYYNTSAAVNAMRRLSHQGELEGECAGDVYLSADVSILNQERHHVDLAMRAALKTASANQFSTGRYYDAPGYFFDAALGRNFNFGGSDHNLRIAVSTGFLCWQTGTARQNDALMYGAMLAYSYKGFSIDTTFGGYVGWENDGDAPMTLKTNLSYNFGKLALKVGHQVGFMDWPYHQIRIGASYAFNVLKSRK
;
A
#
# COMPACT_ATOMS: atom_id res chain seq x y z
N MET A 1 20.04 18.83 -19.89
CA MET A 1 21.07 17.88 -19.46
C MET A 1 20.92 17.38 -18.00
N ARG A 2 20.72 18.24 -16.98
CA ARG A 2 20.51 17.76 -15.57
C ARG A 2 19.30 16.81 -15.39
N ARG A 3 18.17 17.04 -16.08
CA ARG A 3 16.97 16.22 -16.00
C ARG A 3 17.14 14.82 -16.61
N LEU A 4 17.93 14.71 -17.70
CA LEU A 4 18.24 13.43 -18.35
C LEU A 4 19.15 12.57 -17.45
N ARG A 5 20.07 13.18 -16.71
CA ARG A 5 20.93 12.47 -15.74
C ARG A 5 20.14 11.93 -14.55
N LEU A 6 19.15 12.70 -14.05
CA LEU A 6 18.28 12.24 -12.95
C LEU A 6 17.42 11.05 -13.39
N LEU A 7 16.88 11.09 -14.61
CA LEU A 7 16.12 9.97 -15.20
C LEU A 7 16.98 8.73 -15.41
N LEU A 8 18.23 8.90 -15.87
CA LEU A 8 19.18 7.80 -16.01
C LEU A 8 19.53 7.18 -14.63
N CYS A 9 19.74 8.01 -13.60
CA CYS A 9 20.00 7.51 -12.24
C CYS A 9 18.80 6.75 -11.66
N VAL A 10 17.57 7.23 -11.88
CA VAL A 10 16.35 6.54 -11.45
C VAL A 10 16.17 5.24 -12.24
N ALA A 11 16.41 5.24 -13.55
CA ALA A 11 16.34 4.05 -14.39
C ALA A 11 17.40 3.00 -14.01
N VAL A 12 18.62 3.43 -13.67
CA VAL A 12 19.69 2.54 -13.21
C VAL A 12 19.40 1.98 -11.82
N LEU A 13 18.84 2.78 -10.90
CA LEU A 13 18.36 2.29 -9.61
C LEU A 13 17.23 1.27 -9.77
N LEU A 14 16.25 1.55 -10.63
CA LEU A 14 15.15 0.62 -10.92
C LEU A 14 15.65 -0.66 -11.60
N SER A 15 16.61 -0.58 -12.50
CA SER A 15 17.18 -1.78 -13.17
C SER A 15 17.99 -2.67 -12.22
N SER A 16 18.65 -2.10 -11.21
CA SER A 16 19.36 -2.90 -10.18
C SER A 16 18.40 -3.64 -9.25
N PHE A 17 17.21 -3.11 -8.97
CA PHE A 17 16.17 -3.82 -8.21
C PHE A 17 15.56 -4.97 -9.03
N VAL A 18 15.29 -4.76 -10.33
CA VAL A 18 14.76 -5.81 -11.21
C VAL A 18 15.75 -6.97 -11.38
N ALA A 19 17.05 -6.69 -11.44
CA ALA A 19 18.07 -7.73 -11.54
C ALA A 19 18.16 -8.62 -10.28
N SER A 20 17.87 -8.08 -9.09
CA SER A 20 17.83 -8.87 -7.85
C SER A 20 16.60 -9.79 -7.77
N ALA A 21 15.47 -9.41 -8.36
CA ALA A 21 14.26 -10.23 -8.40
C ALA A 21 14.42 -11.48 -9.30
N GLN A 22 15.27 -11.43 -10.32
CA GLN A 22 15.48 -12.57 -11.22
C GLN A 22 16.35 -13.69 -10.64
N THR A 23 17.12 -13.44 -9.59
CA THR A 23 17.98 -14.46 -8.95
C THR A 23 17.25 -15.32 -7.93
N VAL A 24 16.00 -15.06 -7.61
CA VAL A 24 15.21 -15.77 -6.60
C VAL A 24 14.46 -16.98 -7.18
N ILE A 25 14.53 -17.23 -8.50
CA ILE A 25 13.74 -18.26 -9.22
C ILE A 25 14.10 -19.72 -8.82
N GLU A 26 15.14 -19.96 -8.06
CA GLU A 26 15.56 -21.32 -7.69
C GLU A 26 15.25 -21.74 -6.25
N LYS A 27 14.34 -21.09 -5.52
CA LYS A 27 13.98 -21.54 -4.17
C LYS A 27 12.82 -22.53 -4.23
N PRO A 28 13.05 -23.80 -3.83
CA PRO A 28 11.99 -24.81 -3.89
C PRO A 28 10.88 -24.51 -2.86
N ASN A 29 9.64 -24.46 -3.34
CA ASN A 29 8.43 -24.78 -2.60
C ASN A 29 8.01 -23.96 -1.39
N TYR A 30 8.09 -22.64 -1.43
CA TYR A 30 7.27 -21.83 -0.54
C TYR A 30 6.01 -21.34 -1.27
N SER A 31 5.23 -22.27 -1.82
CA SER A 31 3.90 -21.94 -2.35
C SER A 31 2.98 -21.59 -1.19
N VAL A 32 2.20 -20.54 -1.35
CA VAL A 32 1.09 -20.25 -0.44
C VAL A 32 0.19 -21.49 -0.41
N PRO A 33 -0.09 -22.08 0.76
CA PRO A 33 -0.95 -23.24 0.83
C PRO A 33 -2.34 -22.87 0.30
N SER A 34 -2.86 -23.61 -0.66
CA SER A 34 -4.25 -23.44 -1.13
C SER A 34 -5.21 -23.50 0.06
N LYS A 35 -6.18 -22.60 0.14
CA LYS A 35 -7.23 -22.49 1.18
C LYS A 35 -6.79 -21.86 2.52
N ILE A 36 -5.80 -20.99 2.53
CA ILE A 36 -5.58 -20.12 3.68
C ILE A 36 -5.92 -18.71 3.24
N ALA A 37 -6.81 -18.03 3.96
CA ALA A 37 -7.14 -16.65 3.67
C ALA A 37 -5.88 -15.76 3.67
N PRO A 38 -5.78 -14.78 2.76
CA PRO A 38 -4.61 -13.91 2.64
C PRO A 38 -4.16 -13.29 3.95
N ALA A 39 -5.10 -13.07 4.82
CA ALA A 39 -4.93 -12.42 6.09
C ALA A 39 -4.27 -13.26 7.19
N TYR A 40 -4.12 -14.55 7.01
CA TYR A 40 -3.39 -15.38 7.98
C TYR A 40 -1.87 -15.30 7.82
N PHE A 41 -1.40 -14.52 6.88
CA PHE A 41 0.01 -14.21 6.71
C PHE A 41 0.42 -12.98 7.53
N GLY A 42 1.68 -12.62 7.48
CA GLY A 42 2.12 -11.34 8.04
C GLY A 42 1.30 -10.16 7.48
N PRO A 43 1.07 -9.10 8.24
CA PRO A 43 0.14 -8.04 7.88
C PRO A 43 0.47 -7.32 6.57
N ASN A 44 1.72 -7.38 6.12
CA ASN A 44 2.19 -6.74 4.90
C ASN A 44 2.23 -7.66 3.66
N ALA A 45 2.06 -8.99 3.82
CA ALA A 45 2.23 -9.94 2.70
C ALA A 45 1.22 -9.71 1.58
N PHE A 46 -0.07 -9.64 1.94
CA PHE A 46 -1.20 -9.48 1.04
C PHE A 46 -2.18 -8.42 1.56
N SER A 47 -1.63 -7.32 2.04
CA SER A 47 -2.42 -6.21 2.58
C SER A 47 -3.37 -5.62 1.54
N VAL A 48 -4.50 -5.10 2.00
CA VAL A 48 -5.42 -4.31 1.16
C VAL A 48 -4.67 -3.07 0.66
N PRO A 49 -4.52 -2.88 -0.67
CA PRO A 49 -3.83 -1.72 -1.21
C PRO A 49 -4.49 -0.41 -0.79
N ASP A 50 -3.67 0.61 -0.50
CA ASP A 50 -4.17 1.96 -0.24
C ASP A 50 -5.01 2.45 -1.43
N MET A 51 -6.19 2.99 -1.16
CA MET A 51 -7.09 3.53 -2.18
C MET A 51 -6.48 4.78 -2.85
N LEU A 52 -6.58 4.85 -4.18
CA LEU A 52 -6.37 6.08 -4.93
C LEU A 52 -7.57 7.02 -4.74
N ASP A 53 -7.33 8.32 -4.58
CA ASP A 53 -8.40 9.30 -4.30
C ASP A 53 -8.92 10.05 -5.55
N GLY A 54 -8.47 9.63 -6.75
CA GLY A 54 -8.82 10.25 -8.03
C GLY A 54 -7.89 11.39 -8.44
N ARG A 55 -6.82 11.66 -7.68
CA ARG A 55 -5.84 12.73 -7.98
C ARG A 55 -4.42 12.20 -8.09
N THR A 56 -3.59 12.96 -8.78
CA THR A 56 -2.13 12.83 -8.81
C THR A 56 -1.47 14.03 -8.11
N SER A 57 -0.23 13.88 -7.69
CA SER A 57 0.53 14.93 -7.03
C SER A 57 1.30 15.77 -8.03
N SER A 58 1.35 17.08 -7.82
CA SER A 58 2.27 18.02 -8.52
C SER A 58 3.64 18.12 -7.84
N GLU A 59 3.80 17.57 -6.65
CA GLU A 59 4.98 17.65 -5.81
C GLU A 59 5.63 16.27 -5.66
N LEU A 60 6.95 16.25 -5.61
CA LEU A 60 7.69 15.10 -5.13
C LEU A 60 7.45 14.99 -3.62
N LYS A 61 6.97 13.84 -3.16
CA LYS A 61 6.60 13.63 -1.76
C LYS A 61 7.32 12.41 -1.20
N LEU A 62 8.03 12.62 -0.11
CA LEU A 62 8.60 11.55 0.71
C LEU A 62 7.75 11.37 1.95
N GLU A 63 7.33 10.14 2.23
CA GLU A 63 6.55 9.75 3.40
C GLU A 63 7.31 8.66 4.16
N LEU A 64 7.46 8.86 5.47
CA LEU A 64 8.11 7.91 6.38
C LEU A 64 7.16 7.65 7.55
N TYR A 65 6.94 6.38 7.86
CA TYR A 65 6.02 5.95 8.91
C TYR A 65 6.65 4.86 9.77
N ALA A 66 6.26 4.85 11.04
CA ALA A 66 6.34 3.69 11.90
C ALA A 66 4.94 3.08 11.99
N ASP A 67 4.82 1.81 11.67
CA ASP A 67 3.59 1.03 11.73
C ASP A 67 3.67 -0.01 12.86
N PHE A 68 2.61 -0.13 13.63
CA PHE A 68 2.47 -1.12 14.68
C PHE A 68 1.22 -1.95 14.40
N PHE A 69 1.40 -3.25 14.23
CA PHE A 69 0.32 -4.19 14.00
C PHE A 69 0.18 -5.14 15.18
N VAL A 70 -1.07 -5.43 15.52
CA VAL A 70 -1.43 -6.45 16.50
C VAL A 70 -2.60 -7.23 15.94
N GLY A 71 -2.55 -8.54 15.99
CA GLY A 71 -3.69 -9.38 15.63
C GLY A 71 -4.90 -9.07 16.51
N THR A 72 -6.11 -9.14 15.95
CA THR A 72 -7.32 -8.88 16.72
C THR A 72 -7.54 -10.00 17.76
N SER A 73 -8.01 -9.64 18.94
CA SER A 73 -8.24 -10.62 20.04
C SER A 73 -9.30 -11.68 19.72
N THR A 74 -10.07 -11.50 18.66
CA THR A 74 -11.11 -12.44 18.20
C THR A 74 -10.63 -13.34 17.08
N SER A 75 -9.36 -13.25 16.70
CA SER A 75 -8.77 -14.02 15.59
C SER A 75 -7.68 -14.97 16.06
N GLU A 76 -7.37 -15.96 15.24
CA GLU A 76 -6.31 -16.93 15.49
C GLU A 76 -4.90 -16.31 15.45
N VAL A 77 -4.77 -15.07 14.92
CA VAL A 77 -3.51 -14.32 14.86
C VAL A 77 -3.35 -13.31 16.00
N SER A 78 -4.08 -13.45 17.09
CA SER A 78 -4.04 -12.53 18.25
C SER A 78 -2.64 -12.34 18.85
N ASP A 79 -1.77 -13.34 18.70
CA ASP A 79 -0.39 -13.31 19.19
C ASP A 79 0.62 -12.78 18.17
N ASP A 80 0.19 -12.28 17.03
CA ASP A 80 1.08 -11.70 16.01
C ASP A 80 1.22 -10.20 16.23
N VAL A 81 2.43 -9.76 16.58
CA VAL A 81 2.81 -8.36 16.77
C VAL A 81 3.90 -8.01 15.76
N THR A 82 3.73 -6.90 15.08
CA THR A 82 4.67 -6.42 14.06
C THR A 82 4.94 -4.93 14.23
N CYS A 83 6.17 -4.52 14.01
CA CYS A 83 6.59 -3.13 14.01
C CYS A 83 7.41 -2.83 12.76
N ASP A 84 6.98 -1.86 11.95
CA ASP A 84 7.62 -1.54 10.68
C ASP A 84 8.18 -0.13 10.64
N ALA A 85 9.26 0.03 9.88
CA ALA A 85 9.62 1.29 9.26
C ALA A 85 9.17 1.26 7.79
N PHE A 86 8.25 2.10 7.42
CA PHE A 86 7.66 2.16 6.08
C PHE A 86 8.09 3.43 5.34
N ALA A 87 8.46 3.31 4.08
CA ALA A 87 8.83 4.43 3.23
C ALA A 87 8.00 4.45 1.94
N LYS A 88 7.60 5.67 1.51
CA LYS A 88 6.89 5.89 0.25
C LYS A 88 7.41 7.15 -0.41
N LEU A 89 7.73 7.06 -1.70
CA LEU A 89 8.20 8.17 -2.53
C LEU A 89 7.28 8.32 -3.74
N THR A 90 6.64 9.49 -3.87
CA THR A 90 5.82 9.87 -5.03
C THR A 90 6.54 10.90 -5.86
N ILE A 91 6.75 10.64 -7.14
CA ILE A 91 7.53 11.45 -8.09
C ILE A 91 6.62 11.90 -9.23
N PRO A 92 6.29 13.21 -9.38
CA PRO A 92 5.60 13.70 -10.56
C PRO A 92 6.52 13.66 -11.77
N LEU A 93 6.09 13.02 -12.87
CA LEU A 93 6.86 12.85 -14.09
C LEU A 93 6.46 13.90 -15.13
N PHE A 94 7.32 14.93 -15.33
CA PHE A 94 7.17 15.97 -16.34
C PHE A 94 5.89 16.84 -16.24
N THR A 95 4.85 16.35 -15.65
CA THR A 95 3.54 16.96 -15.53
C THR A 95 2.89 16.53 -14.20
N PRO A 96 2.02 17.36 -13.61
CA PRO A 96 1.27 16.97 -12.42
C PRO A 96 0.25 15.86 -12.68
N LYS A 97 0.06 15.45 -13.94
CA LYS A 97 -0.91 14.42 -14.32
C LYS A 97 -0.38 13.00 -14.24
N VAL A 98 0.93 12.79 -14.08
CA VAL A 98 1.56 11.48 -14.06
C VAL A 98 2.49 11.39 -12.87
N ASN A 99 2.28 10.40 -12.01
CA ASN A 99 3.19 10.09 -10.91
C ASN A 99 3.78 8.70 -11.09
N LEU A 100 5.02 8.56 -10.66
CA LEU A 100 5.62 7.29 -10.32
C LEU A 100 5.70 7.21 -8.79
N THR A 101 5.20 6.13 -8.20
CA THR A 101 5.25 5.93 -6.76
C THR A 101 5.98 4.63 -6.43
N VAL A 102 6.87 4.68 -5.44
CA VAL A 102 7.59 3.52 -4.90
C VAL A 102 7.33 3.46 -3.41
N TRP A 103 7.02 2.27 -2.87
CA TRP A 103 6.85 2.09 -1.43
C TRP A 103 7.24 0.69 -0.98
N MET A 104 7.60 0.56 0.29
CA MET A 104 7.91 -0.71 0.93
C MET A 104 7.97 -0.58 2.45
N PRO A 105 7.73 -1.64 3.22
CA PRO A 105 8.28 -1.80 4.56
C PRO A 105 9.81 -1.98 4.45
N VAL A 106 10.58 -0.94 4.85
CA VAL A 106 12.05 -0.96 4.74
C VAL A 106 12.67 -1.88 5.76
N TYR A 107 12.01 -1.97 6.92
CA TYR A 107 12.37 -2.81 8.05
C TYR A 107 11.09 -3.28 8.73
N GLU A 108 11.03 -4.54 9.08
CA GLU A 108 9.96 -5.16 9.84
C GLU A 108 10.56 -6.01 10.96
N TYR A 109 10.15 -5.73 12.20
CA TYR A 109 10.34 -6.61 13.35
C TYR A 109 9.03 -7.31 13.66
N TYR A 110 9.07 -8.61 13.93
CA TYR A 110 7.88 -9.38 14.29
C TYR A 110 8.12 -10.27 15.49
N ASN A 111 7.04 -10.49 16.26
CA ASN A 111 6.97 -11.48 17.32
C ASN A 111 5.62 -12.19 17.22
N THR A 112 5.64 -13.52 17.17
CA THR A 112 4.45 -14.36 16.95
C THR A 112 4.52 -15.60 17.82
N SER A 113 3.48 -16.45 17.79
CA SER A 113 3.42 -17.68 18.57
C SER A 113 3.53 -18.94 17.69
N ALA A 114 3.86 -20.07 18.35
CA ALA A 114 3.86 -21.37 17.69
C ALA A 114 2.46 -21.74 17.15
N ALA A 115 1.40 -21.27 17.80
CA ALA A 115 0.03 -21.49 17.35
C ALA A 115 -0.25 -20.75 16.03
N VAL A 116 0.18 -19.49 15.92
CA VAL A 116 0.08 -18.70 14.68
C VAL A 116 0.89 -19.35 13.55
N ASN A 117 2.12 -19.82 13.82
CA ASN A 117 2.91 -20.52 12.82
C ASN A 117 2.28 -21.84 12.35
N ALA A 118 1.69 -22.61 13.26
CA ALA A 118 0.97 -23.83 12.92
C ALA A 118 -0.26 -23.54 12.04
N MET A 119 -1.02 -22.51 12.36
CA MET A 119 -2.16 -22.06 11.57
C MET A 119 -1.72 -21.63 10.14
N ARG A 120 -0.59 -20.92 10.01
CA ARG A 120 0.01 -20.55 8.73
C ARG A 120 0.62 -21.75 7.97
N ARG A 121 0.56 -22.95 8.54
CA ARG A 121 1.13 -24.18 7.98
C ARG A 121 2.61 -24.08 7.61
N LEU A 122 3.37 -23.35 8.40
CA LEU A 122 4.80 -23.27 8.22
C LEU A 122 5.45 -24.60 8.60
N SER A 123 6.24 -25.17 7.70
CA SER A 123 6.88 -26.48 7.85
C SER A 123 7.97 -26.52 8.92
N HIS A 124 8.43 -25.36 9.36
CA HIS A 124 9.36 -25.20 10.47
C HIS A 124 8.60 -24.61 11.64
N GLN A 125 8.90 -25.11 12.84
CA GLN A 125 8.67 -24.35 14.06
C GLN A 125 9.63 -23.17 14.02
N GLY A 126 9.41 -22.28 13.02
CA GLY A 126 10.30 -21.21 12.63
C GLY A 126 10.50 -20.24 13.77
N GLU A 127 11.44 -19.37 13.59
CA GLU A 127 11.70 -18.28 14.50
C GLU A 127 10.39 -17.57 14.82
N LEU A 128 10.03 -17.55 16.10
CA LEU A 128 8.82 -16.89 16.58
C LEU A 128 9.01 -15.35 16.63
N GLU A 129 10.26 -14.93 16.56
CA GLU A 129 10.68 -13.55 16.61
C GLU A 129 11.80 -13.33 15.60
N GLY A 130 11.80 -12.18 14.90
CA GLY A 130 12.85 -11.90 13.92
C GLY A 130 12.65 -10.56 13.21
N GLU A 131 13.50 -10.35 12.22
CA GLU A 131 13.54 -9.14 11.41
C GLU A 131 13.52 -9.47 9.92
N CYS A 132 12.90 -8.61 9.12
CA CYS A 132 12.90 -8.75 7.67
C CYS A 132 12.74 -7.39 6.97
N ALA A 133 12.91 -7.38 5.66
CA ALA A 133 12.49 -6.28 4.78
C ALA A 133 11.33 -6.74 3.91
N GLY A 134 10.40 -5.85 3.64
CA GLY A 134 9.21 -6.15 2.86
C GLY A 134 9.41 -6.09 1.35
N ASP A 135 8.36 -6.40 0.62
CA ASP A 135 8.32 -6.29 -0.82
C ASP A 135 8.32 -4.83 -1.28
N VAL A 136 9.01 -4.58 -2.38
CA VAL A 136 8.97 -3.29 -3.07
C VAL A 136 7.74 -3.26 -3.97
N TYR A 137 6.98 -2.17 -3.87
CA TYR A 137 5.87 -1.85 -4.76
C TYR A 137 6.23 -0.66 -5.64
N LEU A 138 5.74 -0.68 -6.87
CA LEU A 138 5.89 0.37 -7.88
C LEU A 138 4.52 0.68 -8.46
N SER A 139 4.15 1.94 -8.63
CA SER A 139 2.97 2.31 -9.42
C SER A 139 3.22 3.47 -10.37
N ALA A 140 2.44 3.48 -11.44
CA ALA A 140 2.25 4.63 -12.32
C ALA A 140 0.79 5.08 -12.17
N ASP A 141 0.60 6.33 -11.74
CA ASP A 141 -0.71 6.92 -11.54
C ASP A 141 -0.94 8.03 -12.57
N VAL A 142 -2.09 8.03 -13.23
CA VAL A 142 -2.40 8.98 -14.32
C VAL A 142 -3.73 9.68 -14.04
N SER A 143 -3.72 11.01 -13.97
CA SER A 143 -4.94 11.83 -13.90
C SER A 143 -5.57 11.97 -15.27
N ILE A 144 -6.79 11.46 -15.43
CA ILE A 144 -7.58 11.46 -16.67
C ILE A 144 -8.49 12.68 -16.72
N LEU A 145 -9.26 12.93 -15.63
CA LEU A 145 -10.15 14.07 -15.49
C LEU A 145 -9.74 14.92 -14.29
N ASN A 146 -9.98 16.21 -14.41
CA ASN A 146 -9.77 17.18 -13.33
C ASN A 146 -11.08 17.87 -13.01
N GLN A 147 -11.42 18.02 -11.74
CA GLN A 147 -12.66 18.57 -11.24
C GLN A 147 -12.94 19.99 -11.75
N GLU A 148 -11.94 20.83 -11.95
CA GLU A 148 -12.10 22.20 -12.44
C GLU A 148 -12.76 22.26 -13.83
N ARG A 149 -12.52 21.23 -14.67
CA ARG A 149 -13.05 21.15 -16.04
C ARG A 149 -14.22 20.18 -16.19
N HIS A 150 -14.23 19.12 -15.38
CA HIS A 150 -15.14 17.97 -15.57
C HIS A 150 -16.05 17.72 -14.37
N HIS A 151 -16.03 18.60 -13.35
CA HIS A 151 -16.79 18.49 -12.11
C HIS A 151 -16.41 17.30 -11.21
N VAL A 152 -15.53 16.42 -11.67
CA VAL A 152 -14.97 15.28 -10.94
C VAL A 152 -13.51 15.12 -11.31
N ASP A 153 -12.73 14.54 -10.38
CA ASP A 153 -11.41 14.03 -10.65
C ASP A 153 -11.52 12.53 -10.98
N LEU A 154 -10.79 12.07 -11.97
CA LEU A 154 -10.62 10.66 -12.30
C LEU A 154 -9.12 10.37 -12.46
N ALA A 155 -8.61 9.43 -11.72
CA ALA A 155 -7.27 8.90 -11.92
C ALA A 155 -7.29 7.39 -12.05
N MET A 156 -6.30 6.85 -12.77
CA MET A 156 -6.06 5.43 -12.93
C MET A 156 -4.66 5.10 -12.42
N ARG A 157 -4.49 3.90 -11.87
CA ARG A 157 -3.21 3.39 -11.42
C ARG A 157 -2.96 2.00 -11.99
N ALA A 158 -1.70 1.78 -12.37
CA ALA A 158 -1.14 0.45 -12.58
C ALA A 158 -0.01 0.23 -11.57
N ALA A 159 -0.07 -0.85 -10.82
CA ALA A 159 0.90 -1.14 -9.77
C ALA A 159 1.45 -2.56 -9.87
N LEU A 160 2.70 -2.72 -9.45
CA LEU A 160 3.42 -3.97 -9.36
C LEU A 160 3.90 -4.18 -7.93
N LYS A 161 3.76 -5.39 -7.41
CA LYS A 161 4.40 -5.90 -6.22
C LYS A 161 5.53 -6.81 -6.67
N THR A 162 6.74 -6.58 -6.20
CA THR A 162 7.86 -7.49 -6.42
C THR A 162 7.85 -8.61 -5.38
N ALA A 163 8.58 -9.69 -5.64
CA ALA A 163 8.89 -10.71 -4.63
C ALA A 163 10.32 -10.47 -4.10
N SER A 164 10.58 -9.25 -3.59
CA SER A 164 11.91 -8.82 -3.17
C SER A 164 12.16 -8.92 -1.67
N ALA A 165 11.13 -9.27 -0.89
CA ALA A 165 11.24 -9.47 0.55
C ALA A 165 12.19 -10.61 0.89
N ASN A 166 12.67 -10.63 2.12
CA ASN A 166 13.41 -11.75 2.68
C ASN A 166 12.56 -12.49 3.74
N GLN A 167 13.09 -13.55 4.35
CA GLN A 167 12.43 -14.30 5.42
C GLN A 167 11.12 -15.00 5.01
N PHE A 168 11.08 -15.64 3.84
CA PHE A 168 9.91 -16.40 3.38
C PHE A 168 9.56 -17.59 4.28
N SER A 169 10.55 -18.22 4.94
CA SER A 169 10.36 -19.40 5.79
C SER A 169 9.51 -19.11 7.04
N THR A 170 9.37 -17.85 7.42
CA THR A 170 8.64 -17.42 8.63
C THR A 170 7.19 -17.01 8.33
N GLY A 171 6.73 -17.09 7.08
CA GLY A 171 5.39 -16.68 6.67
C GLY A 171 5.12 -15.17 6.76
N ARG A 172 6.18 -14.36 6.83
CA ARG A 172 6.03 -12.90 6.82
C ARG A 172 5.81 -12.37 5.42
N TYR A 173 6.51 -12.92 4.45
CA TYR A 173 6.37 -12.64 3.03
C TYR A 173 6.44 -13.94 2.24
N TYR A 174 6.01 -13.88 0.98
CA TYR A 174 6.04 -15.02 0.07
C TYR A 174 6.71 -14.61 -1.24
N ASP A 175 7.31 -15.58 -1.93
CA ASP A 175 7.79 -15.43 -3.30
C ASP A 175 6.59 -15.33 -4.26
N ALA A 176 5.81 -14.31 -4.05
CA ALA A 176 4.56 -14.04 -4.76
C ALA A 176 4.57 -12.61 -5.30
N PRO A 177 5.07 -12.38 -6.52
CA PRO A 177 4.88 -11.11 -7.19
C PRO A 177 3.40 -10.86 -7.44
N GLY A 178 3.03 -9.62 -7.67
CA GLY A 178 1.65 -9.27 -7.92
C GLY A 178 1.50 -8.00 -8.73
N TYR A 179 0.30 -7.75 -9.18
CA TYR A 179 -0.05 -6.51 -9.85
C TYR A 179 -1.49 -6.15 -9.55
N PHE A 180 -1.79 -4.87 -9.65
CA PHE A 180 -3.16 -4.40 -9.58
C PHE A 180 -3.36 -3.16 -10.46
N PHE A 181 -4.60 -3.00 -10.93
CA PHE A 181 -5.06 -1.87 -11.72
C PHE A 181 -6.33 -1.36 -11.08
N ASP A 182 -6.39 -0.06 -10.82
CA ASP A 182 -7.58 0.55 -10.28
C ASP A 182 -7.83 1.94 -10.87
N ALA A 183 -9.08 2.35 -10.81
CA ALA A 183 -9.54 3.68 -11.16
C ALA A 183 -10.30 4.26 -9.96
N ALA A 184 -10.08 5.55 -9.70
CA ALA A 184 -10.77 6.25 -8.64
C ALA A 184 -11.39 7.54 -9.15
N LEU A 185 -12.65 7.73 -8.77
CA LEU A 185 -13.44 8.93 -9.03
C LEU A 185 -13.61 9.70 -7.72
N GLY A 186 -13.28 11.00 -7.73
CA GLY A 186 -13.40 11.83 -6.54
C GLY A 186 -13.94 13.22 -6.81
N ARG A 187 -14.50 13.85 -5.78
CA ARG A 187 -14.98 15.23 -5.86
C ARG A 187 -14.78 15.96 -4.54
N ASN A 188 -14.33 17.22 -4.64
CA ASN A 188 -14.26 18.15 -3.53
C ASN A 188 -15.52 19.04 -3.46
N PHE A 189 -15.97 19.28 -2.24
CA PHE A 189 -17.04 20.21 -1.91
C PHE A 189 -16.49 21.24 -0.95
N ASN A 190 -16.41 22.52 -1.37
CA ASN A 190 -15.99 23.63 -0.53
C ASN A 190 -17.21 24.31 0.07
N PHE A 191 -17.19 24.61 1.37
CA PHE A 191 -18.26 25.29 2.07
C PHE A 191 -17.71 26.17 3.20
N GLY A 192 -18.50 27.12 3.67
CA GLY A 192 -18.06 28.02 4.75
C GLY A 192 -16.85 28.88 4.41
N GLY A 193 -16.74 29.34 3.16
CA GLY A 193 -15.52 29.96 2.63
C GLY A 193 -14.58 28.92 2.03
N SER A 194 -13.36 29.33 1.66
CA SER A 194 -12.37 28.45 1.02
C SER A 194 -11.65 27.48 1.99
N ASP A 195 -11.86 27.63 3.29
CA ASP A 195 -11.09 26.93 4.31
C ASP A 195 -11.60 25.51 4.60
N HIS A 196 -12.89 25.25 4.34
CA HIS A 196 -13.52 23.95 4.58
C HIS A 196 -13.63 23.17 3.28
N ASN A 197 -13.06 21.99 3.24
CA ASN A 197 -13.13 21.09 2.10
C ASN A 197 -13.56 19.70 2.56
N LEU A 198 -14.61 19.17 1.91
CA LEU A 198 -15.04 17.79 2.04
C LEU A 198 -14.74 17.07 0.73
N ARG A 199 -14.01 15.97 0.77
CA ARG A 199 -13.76 15.12 -0.39
C ARG A 199 -14.46 13.78 -0.22
N ILE A 200 -15.14 13.37 -1.28
CA ILE A 200 -15.71 12.01 -1.41
C ILE A 200 -15.03 11.37 -2.61
N ALA A 201 -14.58 10.12 -2.46
CA ALA A 201 -14.05 9.35 -3.58
C ALA A 201 -14.47 7.87 -3.47
N VAL A 202 -14.55 7.23 -4.64
CA VAL A 202 -14.79 5.79 -4.78
C VAL A 202 -13.78 5.22 -5.74
N SER A 203 -13.37 3.96 -5.54
CA SER A 203 -12.45 3.27 -6.43
C SER A 203 -12.92 1.85 -6.72
N THR A 204 -12.52 1.34 -7.87
CA THR A 204 -12.69 -0.06 -8.25
C THR A 204 -11.54 -0.48 -9.14
N GLY A 205 -11.25 -1.77 -9.14
CA GLY A 205 -10.16 -2.32 -9.92
C GLY A 205 -10.06 -3.83 -9.78
N PHE A 206 -8.94 -4.36 -10.16
CA PHE A 206 -8.62 -5.75 -9.89
C PHE A 206 -7.16 -5.90 -9.46
N LEU A 207 -6.88 -6.95 -8.71
CA LEU A 207 -5.52 -7.33 -8.34
C LEU A 207 -5.30 -8.82 -8.59
N CYS A 208 -4.05 -9.18 -8.77
CA CYS A 208 -3.60 -10.56 -8.83
C CYS A 208 -2.33 -10.70 -7.96
N TRP A 209 -2.40 -11.57 -6.96
CA TRP A 209 -1.23 -12.04 -6.23
C TRP A 209 -0.81 -13.38 -6.83
N GLN A 210 0.36 -13.44 -7.45
CA GLN A 210 0.83 -14.66 -8.12
C GLN A 210 1.45 -15.63 -7.12
N THR A 211 0.68 -16.61 -6.69
CA THR A 211 1.06 -17.54 -5.62
C THR A 211 1.57 -18.88 -6.10
N GLY A 212 2.23 -18.97 -7.23
CA GLY A 212 2.88 -20.21 -7.70
C GLY A 212 1.95 -21.39 -8.01
N THR A 213 0.64 -21.27 -7.80
CA THR A 213 -0.36 -22.21 -8.31
C THR A 213 -0.65 -21.88 -9.76
N ALA A 214 -0.92 -22.88 -10.60
CA ALA A 214 -1.22 -22.69 -12.03
C ALA A 214 -2.55 -21.94 -12.31
N ARG A 215 -3.08 -21.22 -11.32
CA ARG A 215 -4.31 -20.44 -11.39
C ARG A 215 -3.97 -18.97 -11.53
N GLN A 216 -4.70 -18.29 -12.37
CA GLN A 216 -4.75 -16.82 -12.36
C GLN A 216 -5.66 -16.40 -11.23
N ASN A 217 -5.08 -15.78 -10.21
CA ASN A 217 -5.76 -15.41 -8.97
C ASN A 217 -6.15 -13.93 -9.05
N ASP A 218 -7.22 -13.64 -9.79
CA ASP A 218 -7.73 -12.29 -9.96
C ASP A 218 -8.80 -11.98 -8.90
N ALA A 219 -8.69 -10.84 -8.27
CA ALA A 219 -9.65 -10.37 -7.28
C ALA A 219 -10.23 -9.01 -7.69
N LEU A 220 -11.50 -8.80 -7.45
CA LEU A 220 -12.11 -7.48 -7.58
C LEU A 220 -11.69 -6.61 -6.40
N MET A 221 -11.10 -5.44 -6.67
CA MET A 221 -10.80 -4.40 -5.69
C MET A 221 -11.92 -3.36 -5.64
N TYR A 222 -12.13 -2.79 -4.46
CA TYR A 222 -13.07 -1.69 -4.24
C TYR A 222 -12.65 -0.81 -3.07
N GLY A 223 -13.12 0.45 -3.09
CA GLY A 223 -12.88 1.38 -2.00
C GLY A 223 -13.82 2.59 -2.02
N ALA A 224 -14.02 3.17 -0.84
CA ALA A 224 -14.73 4.42 -0.64
C ALA A 224 -13.99 5.27 0.39
N MET A 225 -13.89 6.57 0.17
CA MET A 225 -13.20 7.51 1.04
C MET A 225 -14.07 8.73 1.31
N LEU A 226 -14.03 9.16 2.56
CA LEU A 226 -14.50 10.45 3.02
C LEU A 226 -13.35 11.19 3.68
N ALA A 227 -13.03 12.41 3.22
CA ALA A 227 -12.00 13.23 3.81
C ALA A 227 -12.50 14.65 4.05
N TYR A 228 -12.12 15.22 5.18
CA TYR A 228 -12.41 16.59 5.54
C TYR A 228 -11.12 17.33 5.88
N SER A 229 -11.00 18.56 5.42
CA SER A 229 -9.85 19.41 5.75
C SER A 229 -10.26 20.84 6.13
N TYR A 230 -9.52 21.39 7.09
CA TYR A 230 -9.71 22.74 7.59
C TYR A 230 -8.37 23.31 8.10
N LYS A 231 -7.92 24.44 7.53
CA LYS A 231 -6.74 25.20 7.99
C LYS A 231 -5.51 24.34 8.29
N GLY A 232 -5.14 23.46 7.37
CA GLY A 232 -3.98 22.57 7.52
C GLY A 232 -4.27 21.27 8.27
N PHE A 233 -5.33 21.19 9.04
CA PHE A 233 -5.82 19.93 9.63
C PHE A 233 -6.59 19.12 8.57
N SER A 234 -6.42 17.81 8.58
CA SER A 234 -7.28 16.91 7.80
C SER A 234 -7.53 15.59 8.53
N ILE A 235 -8.72 15.06 8.30
CA ILE A 235 -9.11 13.71 8.67
C ILE A 235 -9.62 13.01 7.42
N ASP A 236 -9.17 11.80 7.18
CA ASP A 236 -9.70 10.95 6.13
C ASP A 236 -10.04 9.56 6.69
N THR A 237 -11.14 9.01 6.18
CA THR A 237 -11.55 7.64 6.47
C THR A 237 -11.76 6.91 5.14
N THR A 238 -11.12 5.77 5.00
CA THR A 238 -11.18 4.92 3.81
C THR A 238 -11.64 3.53 4.22
N PHE A 239 -12.70 3.06 3.57
CA PHE A 239 -13.11 1.65 3.59
C PHE A 239 -12.68 1.03 2.27
N GLY A 240 -12.08 -0.16 2.29
CA GLY A 240 -11.66 -0.83 1.07
C GLY A 240 -11.36 -2.31 1.30
N GLY A 241 -11.22 -3.01 0.21
CA GLY A 241 -10.95 -4.44 0.22
C GLY A 241 -10.77 -5.01 -1.18
N TYR A 242 -10.62 -6.33 -1.22
CA TYR A 242 -10.68 -7.10 -2.45
C TYR A 242 -11.37 -8.45 -2.18
N VAL A 243 -11.91 -9.10 -3.23
CA VAL A 243 -12.63 -10.36 -3.09
C VAL A 243 -12.29 -11.30 -4.24
N GLY A 244 -12.15 -12.58 -3.95
CA GLY A 244 -12.07 -13.63 -4.94
C GLY A 244 -10.66 -14.01 -5.37
N TRP A 245 -9.61 -13.59 -4.69
CA TRP A 245 -8.24 -13.94 -5.02
C TRP A 245 -7.98 -15.46 -4.98
N GLU A 246 -8.38 -16.15 -3.91
CA GLU A 246 -8.24 -17.61 -3.79
C GLU A 246 -9.48 -18.36 -4.27
N ASN A 247 -10.58 -17.66 -4.53
CA ASN A 247 -11.87 -18.21 -4.93
C ASN A 247 -12.42 -19.23 -3.92
N ASP A 248 -12.15 -19.02 -2.64
CA ASP A 248 -12.59 -19.83 -1.50
C ASP A 248 -13.49 -19.04 -0.53
N GLY A 249 -13.89 -17.84 -0.91
CA GLY A 249 -14.68 -16.90 -0.11
C GLY A 249 -13.86 -15.81 0.55
N ASP A 250 -12.58 -15.69 0.16
CA ASP A 250 -11.67 -14.65 0.65
C ASP A 250 -12.19 -13.23 0.34
N ALA A 251 -12.18 -12.39 1.36
CA ALA A 251 -12.69 -11.02 1.28
C ALA A 251 -12.02 -10.09 2.30
N PRO A 252 -10.69 -9.88 2.24
CA PRO A 252 -10.04 -8.96 3.17
C PRO A 252 -10.59 -7.54 3.02
N MET A 253 -11.09 -6.99 4.13
CA MET A 253 -11.69 -5.65 4.21
C MET A 253 -11.07 -4.87 5.34
N THR A 254 -10.81 -3.59 5.12
CA THR A 254 -10.23 -2.70 6.13
C THR A 254 -10.96 -1.36 6.20
N LEU A 255 -11.01 -0.79 7.39
CA LEU A 255 -11.34 0.61 7.63
C LEU A 255 -10.12 1.32 8.18
N LYS A 256 -9.69 2.36 7.50
CA LYS A 256 -8.52 3.16 7.84
C LYS A 256 -8.93 4.61 8.09
N THR A 257 -8.55 5.16 9.22
CA THR A 257 -8.76 6.58 9.54
C THR A 257 -7.42 7.24 9.82
N ASN A 258 -7.14 8.36 9.18
CA ASN A 258 -5.94 9.14 9.38
C ASN A 258 -6.29 10.56 9.83
N LEU A 259 -5.49 11.07 10.75
CA LEU A 259 -5.44 12.48 11.15
C LEU A 259 -4.11 13.05 10.67
N SER A 260 -4.12 14.22 10.06
CA SER A 260 -2.87 14.88 9.67
C SER A 260 -2.95 16.39 9.88
N TYR A 261 -1.78 16.98 10.07
CA TYR A 261 -1.63 18.43 10.14
C TYR A 261 -0.46 18.89 9.28
N ASN A 262 -0.72 19.88 8.42
CA ASN A 262 0.22 20.46 7.48
C ASN A 262 0.89 21.71 8.05
N PHE A 263 2.23 21.69 8.14
CA PHE A 263 3.11 22.82 8.48
C PHE A 263 3.79 23.38 7.22
N GLY A 264 3.05 23.59 6.17
CA GLY A 264 3.58 23.98 4.86
C GLY A 264 4.07 22.77 4.06
N LYS A 265 5.38 22.54 3.97
CA LYS A 265 5.95 21.38 3.25
C LYS A 265 6.02 20.11 4.07
N LEU A 266 5.99 20.22 5.39
CA LEU A 266 5.98 19.13 6.33
C LEU A 266 4.53 18.84 6.75
N ALA A 267 4.14 17.58 6.76
CA ALA A 267 2.91 17.15 7.41
C ALA A 267 3.20 16.02 8.39
N LEU A 268 2.56 16.05 9.55
CA LEU A 268 2.56 14.97 10.52
C LEU A 268 1.26 14.17 10.36
N LYS A 269 1.33 12.86 10.53
CA LYS A 269 0.20 11.95 10.34
C LYS A 269 0.15 10.90 11.44
N VAL A 270 -1.06 10.66 11.94
CA VAL A 270 -1.39 9.51 12.79
C VAL A 270 -2.55 8.78 12.15
N GLY A 271 -2.48 7.46 12.05
CA GLY A 271 -3.52 6.64 11.44
C GLY A 271 -3.85 5.42 12.30
N HIS A 272 -5.09 4.97 12.18
CA HIS A 272 -5.53 3.68 12.68
C HIS A 272 -6.25 2.92 11.56
N GLN A 273 -5.93 1.65 11.42
CA GLN A 273 -6.60 0.74 10.50
C GLN A 273 -7.06 -0.49 11.28
N VAL A 274 -8.24 -0.98 10.93
CA VAL A 274 -8.78 -2.23 11.46
C VAL A 274 -9.29 -3.09 10.32
N GLY A 275 -9.00 -4.38 10.36
CA GLY A 275 -9.55 -5.38 9.45
C GLY A 275 -10.85 -5.96 10.00
N PHE A 276 -11.82 -6.15 9.12
CA PHE A 276 -13.12 -6.74 9.46
C PHE A 276 -13.24 -8.20 9.03
N MET A 277 -12.60 -8.56 7.91
CA MET A 277 -12.60 -9.89 7.35
C MET A 277 -11.21 -10.17 6.80
N ASP A 278 -10.76 -11.40 6.88
CA ASP A 278 -9.54 -11.96 6.29
C ASP A 278 -8.25 -11.10 6.34
N TRP A 279 -8.27 -10.03 7.10
CA TRP A 279 -7.12 -9.22 7.49
C TRP A 279 -7.26 -8.84 8.97
N PRO A 280 -7.02 -9.79 9.90
CA PRO A 280 -7.41 -9.68 11.31
C PRO A 280 -6.40 -8.91 12.15
N TYR A 281 -6.09 -7.68 11.75
CA TYR A 281 -5.14 -6.83 12.45
C TYR A 281 -5.73 -5.48 12.81
N HIS A 282 -5.24 -4.93 13.93
CA HIS A 282 -5.21 -3.50 14.18
C HIS A 282 -3.85 -2.95 13.78
N GLN A 283 -3.82 -1.84 13.08
CA GLN A 283 -2.61 -1.08 12.75
C GLN A 283 -2.70 0.32 13.32
N ILE A 284 -1.64 0.77 14.00
CA ILE A 284 -1.42 2.17 14.34
C ILE A 284 -0.23 2.65 13.51
N ARG A 285 -0.41 3.75 12.80
CA ARG A 285 0.61 4.40 11.97
C ARG A 285 0.92 5.77 12.51
N ILE A 286 2.21 6.09 12.67
CA ILE A 286 2.70 7.42 13.05
C ILE A 286 3.80 7.81 12.08
N GLY A 287 3.77 9.04 11.56
CA GLY A 287 4.83 9.44 10.66
C GLY A 287 4.71 10.86 10.14
N ALA A 288 5.54 11.13 9.15
CA ALA A 288 5.65 12.44 8.52
C ALA A 288 5.76 12.31 7.01
N SER A 289 5.34 13.36 6.32
CA SER A 289 5.60 13.53 4.89
C SER A 289 6.21 14.89 4.62
N TYR A 290 7.12 14.94 3.65
CA TYR A 290 7.73 16.16 3.18
C TYR A 290 7.53 16.31 1.67
N ALA A 291 7.03 17.49 1.25
CA ALA A 291 6.75 17.81 -0.15
C ALA A 291 7.79 18.76 -0.72
N PHE A 292 8.30 18.44 -1.91
CA PHE A 292 9.27 19.23 -2.65
C PHE A 292 8.63 19.75 -3.96
N ASN A 293 8.73 21.04 -4.22
CA ASN A 293 8.32 21.63 -5.50
C ASN A 293 9.36 21.31 -6.58
N VAL A 294 9.11 20.32 -7.42
CA VAL A 294 10.05 19.90 -8.49
C VAL A 294 9.60 20.30 -9.88
N LEU A 295 8.29 20.50 -10.08
CA LEU A 295 7.75 21.01 -11.32
C LEU A 295 7.76 22.54 -11.28
N LYS A 296 8.50 23.18 -12.19
CA LYS A 296 8.42 24.64 -12.33
C LYS A 296 7.00 25.00 -12.78
N SER A 297 6.33 25.87 -12.01
CA SER A 297 5.13 26.54 -12.52
C SER A 297 5.49 27.22 -13.85
N ARG A 298 4.92 26.75 -14.94
CA ARG A 298 4.90 27.54 -16.17
C ARG A 298 3.92 28.68 -15.91
N LYS A 299 4.48 29.89 -15.65
CA LYS A 299 3.72 31.12 -15.70
C LYS A 299 3.23 31.35 -17.11
#